data_dc4cfbb89cb6c8b8a134a4894424f6b3
#
_entry.id   dc4cfbb89cb6c8b8a134a4894424f6b3
#
_cell.length_a   1.000
_cell.length_b   1.000
_cell.length_c   1.000
_cell.angle_alpha   90.00
_cell.angle_beta   90.00
_cell.angle_gamma   90.00
#
_symmetry.space_group_name_H-M   'P 1'
#
loop_
_entity.id
_entity.type
_entity.pdbx_description
1 polymer ?
#
loop_
_entity_poly.entity_id
_entity_poly.type
_entity_poly.pdbx_seq_one_letter_code
_entity_poly.pdbx_strand_id
1 'polypeptide(L)'
;GSEMCIRDSMHHYKDDYALMKNLGIKAYRFSLNWARILPEGTGRVNEKAIAMYRDMILTMKENGITPYITLFHWEFPQALQEKGGWLNEEVVDWFGEYAKVVAENFSDLCEYFITINEPQCVVGLGHLSGVHAPGLKLSIPETFQIAHNLLKAHGQAVINLRKYAKQKIRIGSVSYTHLRAHETDQY
;
A
#
# COMPACT_ATOMS: atom_id res chain seq x y z
N GLY A 1 -13.89 2.21 -14.01
CA GLY A 1 -13.59 0.80 -14.31
C GLY A 1 -12.91 0.07 -13.15
N SER A 2 -12.09 0.76 -12.34
CA SER A 2 -11.34 0.13 -11.25
C SER A 2 -12.20 -0.25 -10.03
N GLU A 3 -13.18 0.56 -9.67
CA GLU A 3 -14.04 0.28 -8.51
C GLU A 3 -14.93 -0.95 -8.67
N MET A 4 -15.39 -1.24 -9.87
CA MET A 4 -16.21 -2.43 -10.14
C MET A 4 -15.40 -3.72 -9.97
N CYS A 5 -14.14 -3.75 -10.44
CA CYS A 5 -13.25 -4.90 -10.27
C CYS A 5 -12.91 -5.17 -8.80
N ILE A 6 -12.67 -4.11 -7.99
CA ILE A 6 -12.35 -4.25 -6.56
C ILE A 6 -13.55 -4.79 -5.76
N ARG A 7 -14.77 -4.36 -6.07
CA ARG A 7 -15.98 -4.89 -5.43
C ARG A 7 -16.24 -6.35 -5.76
N ASP A 8 -16.03 -6.73 -7.00
CA ASP A 8 -16.25 -8.10 -7.47
C ASP A 8 -15.22 -9.07 -6.84
N SER A 9 -13.95 -8.76 -6.88
CA SER A 9 -12.89 -9.59 -6.28
C SER A 9 -13.08 -9.78 -4.77
N MET A 10 -13.61 -8.80 -4.05
CA MET A 10 -13.84 -8.93 -2.61
C MET A 10 -14.95 -9.90 -2.24
N HIS A 11 -15.87 -10.18 -3.15
CA HIS A 11 -16.94 -11.17 -2.96
C HIS A 11 -16.58 -12.54 -3.53
N HIS A 12 -15.66 -12.61 -4.49
CA HIS A 12 -15.30 -13.79 -5.25
C HIS A 12 -13.85 -14.26 -5.07
N TYR A 13 -13.09 -13.66 -4.12
CA TYR A 13 -11.66 -13.99 -3.96
C TYR A 13 -11.40 -15.49 -3.71
N LYS A 14 -12.34 -16.23 -3.13
CA LYS A 14 -12.18 -17.69 -2.93
C LYS A 14 -12.13 -18.42 -4.25
N ASP A 15 -13.00 -18.06 -5.19
CA ASP A 15 -13.04 -18.63 -6.54
C ASP A 15 -11.82 -18.16 -7.34
N ASP A 16 -11.44 -16.88 -7.21
CA ASP A 16 -10.26 -16.30 -7.86
C ASP A 16 -8.98 -17.03 -7.43
N TYR A 17 -8.81 -17.30 -6.13
CA TYR A 17 -7.61 -18.00 -5.63
C TYR A 17 -7.60 -19.48 -6.02
N ALA A 18 -8.74 -20.12 -6.11
CA ALA A 18 -8.85 -21.48 -6.67
C ALA A 18 -8.45 -21.51 -8.15
N LEU A 19 -8.88 -20.52 -8.93
CA LEU A 19 -8.48 -20.36 -10.33
C LEU A 19 -6.97 -20.10 -10.45
N MET A 20 -6.41 -19.18 -9.63
CA MET A 20 -4.97 -18.90 -9.60
C MET A 20 -4.15 -20.16 -9.29
N LYS A 21 -4.60 -20.99 -8.35
CA LYS A 21 -3.99 -22.29 -8.04
C LYS A 21 -3.98 -23.21 -9.25
N ASN A 22 -5.10 -23.32 -9.97
CA ASN A 22 -5.24 -24.15 -11.17
C ASN A 22 -4.33 -23.66 -12.31
N LEU A 23 -4.09 -22.35 -12.40
CA LEU A 23 -3.14 -21.73 -13.33
C LEU A 23 -1.67 -21.87 -12.88
N GLY A 24 -1.40 -22.46 -11.73
CA GLY A 24 -0.05 -22.67 -11.20
C GLY A 24 0.61 -21.42 -10.60
N ILE A 25 -0.16 -20.37 -10.30
CA ILE A 25 0.34 -19.15 -9.66
C ILE A 25 0.81 -19.47 -8.25
N LYS A 26 2.04 -19.04 -7.91
CA LYS A 26 2.70 -19.33 -6.62
C LYS A 26 2.76 -18.14 -5.68
N ALA A 27 2.57 -16.95 -6.18
CA ALA A 27 2.60 -15.72 -5.39
C ALA A 27 1.60 -14.70 -5.95
N TYR A 28 0.99 -13.93 -5.07
CA TYR A 28 0.06 -12.88 -5.45
C TYR A 28 0.28 -11.63 -4.61
N ARG A 29 0.44 -10.49 -5.30
CA ARG A 29 0.56 -9.18 -4.67
C ARG A 29 -0.79 -8.47 -4.71
N PHE A 30 -1.24 -8.01 -3.57
CA PHE A 30 -2.43 -7.18 -3.42
C PHE A 30 -2.17 -6.00 -2.48
N SER A 31 -3.01 -4.99 -2.55
CA SER A 31 -2.95 -3.83 -1.67
C SER A 31 -4.02 -3.89 -0.58
N LEU A 32 -3.63 -3.38 0.59
CA LEU A 32 -4.60 -3.02 1.63
C LEU A 32 -5.16 -1.63 1.32
N ASN A 33 -6.40 -1.40 1.66
CA ASN A 33 -6.97 -0.05 1.63
C ASN A 33 -6.84 0.58 3.01
N TRP A 34 -6.01 1.63 3.11
CA TRP A 34 -5.72 2.32 4.38
C TRP A 34 -7.00 2.84 5.04
N ALA A 35 -7.85 3.57 4.30
CA ALA A 35 -9.10 4.11 4.82
C ALA A 35 -10.10 3.03 5.26
N ARG A 36 -9.99 1.80 4.74
CA ARG A 36 -10.82 0.68 5.18
C ARG A 36 -10.37 0.14 6.52
N ILE A 37 -9.06 0.09 6.77
CA ILE A 37 -8.48 -0.38 8.04
C ILE A 37 -8.58 0.69 9.11
N LEU A 38 -8.26 1.93 8.78
CA LEU A 38 -8.35 3.11 9.64
C LEU A 38 -9.23 4.15 8.95
N PRO A 39 -10.55 4.18 9.22
CA PRO A 39 -11.49 5.07 8.51
C PRO A 39 -11.13 6.55 8.58
N GLU A 40 -10.60 7.00 9.73
CA GLU A 40 -10.11 8.38 9.93
C GLU A 40 -8.63 8.54 9.56
N GLY A 41 -8.01 7.49 9.02
CA GLY A 41 -6.59 7.43 8.70
C GLY A 41 -5.69 7.10 9.90
N THR A 42 -6.14 7.34 11.11
CA THR A 42 -5.47 7.06 12.38
C THR A 42 -6.49 6.63 13.44
N GLY A 43 -6.02 6.14 14.58
CA GLY A 43 -6.83 5.85 15.77
C GLY A 43 -7.64 4.57 15.64
N ARG A 44 -8.96 4.67 15.51
CA ARG A 44 -9.85 3.51 15.57
C ARG A 44 -9.66 2.54 14.42
N VAL A 45 -9.32 1.29 14.74
CA VAL A 45 -9.19 0.19 13.78
C VAL A 45 -10.56 -0.38 13.42
N ASN A 46 -10.79 -0.66 12.15
CA ASN A 46 -11.95 -1.39 11.67
C ASN A 46 -11.70 -2.90 11.73
N GLU A 47 -12.12 -3.52 12.82
CA GLU A 47 -11.93 -4.95 13.07
C GLU A 47 -12.55 -5.86 11.99
N LYS A 48 -13.66 -5.42 11.38
CA LYS A 48 -14.28 -6.17 10.27
C LYS A 48 -13.39 -6.18 9.03
N ALA A 49 -12.70 -5.07 8.76
CA ALA A 49 -11.74 -5.01 7.66
C ALA A 49 -10.51 -5.88 7.95
N ILE A 50 -10.02 -5.87 9.19
CA ILE A 50 -8.93 -6.76 9.61
C ILE A 50 -9.32 -8.23 9.40
N ALA A 51 -10.49 -8.63 9.91
CA ALA A 51 -10.96 -10.00 9.80
C ALA A 51 -11.09 -10.44 8.32
N MET A 52 -11.63 -9.58 7.47
CA MET A 52 -11.77 -9.84 6.04
C MET A 52 -10.41 -10.04 5.34
N TYR A 53 -9.45 -9.13 5.55
CA TYR A 53 -8.11 -9.28 4.96
C TYR A 53 -7.37 -10.51 5.49
N ARG A 54 -7.55 -10.86 6.76
CA ARG A 54 -6.99 -12.09 7.33
C ARG A 54 -7.58 -13.34 6.65
N ASP A 55 -8.89 -13.39 6.43
CA ASP A 55 -9.55 -14.50 5.71
C ASP A 55 -9.03 -14.61 4.26
N MET A 56 -8.86 -13.49 3.55
CA MET A 56 -8.25 -13.47 2.21
C MET A 56 -6.84 -14.06 2.22
N ILE A 57 -5.98 -13.64 3.17
CA ILE A 57 -4.60 -14.13 3.28
C ILE A 57 -4.57 -15.63 3.59
N LEU A 58 -5.40 -16.09 4.52
CA LEU A 58 -5.51 -17.51 4.86
C LEU A 58 -5.96 -18.34 3.65
N THR A 59 -6.98 -17.87 2.94
CA THR A 59 -7.46 -18.53 1.70
C THR A 59 -6.37 -18.60 0.62
N MET A 60 -5.55 -17.56 0.44
CA MET A 60 -4.38 -17.61 -0.45
C MET A 60 -3.43 -18.73 -0.04
N LYS A 61 -3.07 -18.79 1.24
CA LYS A 61 -2.12 -19.79 1.78
C LYS A 61 -2.66 -21.22 1.63
N GLU A 62 -3.94 -21.45 1.88
CA GLU A 62 -4.62 -22.73 1.67
C GLU A 62 -4.56 -23.18 0.20
N ASN A 63 -4.56 -22.24 -0.74
CA ASN A 63 -4.39 -22.49 -2.16
C ASN A 63 -2.92 -22.58 -2.60
N GLY A 64 -1.95 -22.53 -1.67
CA GLY A 64 -0.52 -22.60 -1.97
C GLY A 64 0.04 -21.34 -2.62
N ILE A 65 -0.63 -20.20 -2.44
CA ILE A 65 -0.24 -18.89 -2.99
C ILE A 65 0.43 -18.06 -1.87
N THR A 66 1.64 -17.60 -2.10
CA THR A 66 2.36 -16.73 -1.17
C THR A 66 1.83 -15.31 -1.28
N PRO A 67 1.32 -14.70 -0.18
CA PRO A 67 0.82 -13.33 -0.19
C PRO A 67 1.97 -12.31 -0.15
N TYR A 68 1.84 -11.23 -0.93
CA TYR A 68 2.67 -10.03 -0.89
C TYR A 68 1.76 -8.84 -0.63
N ILE A 69 1.89 -8.21 0.53
CA ILE A 69 1.03 -7.10 0.97
C ILE A 69 1.66 -5.77 0.59
N THR A 70 0.93 -4.95 -0.17
CA THR A 70 1.27 -3.53 -0.41
C THR A 70 0.42 -2.67 0.54
N LEU A 71 1.07 -1.83 1.36
CA LEU A 71 0.39 -0.97 2.32
C LEU A 71 -0.32 0.20 1.63
N PHE A 72 0.39 0.88 0.73
CA PHE A 72 -0.13 2.04 0.02
C PHE A 72 0.01 1.89 -1.48
N HIS A 73 -1.15 1.81 -2.18
CA HIS A 73 -1.25 1.76 -3.64
C HIS A 73 -2.21 2.84 -4.13
N TRP A 74 -1.98 4.07 -3.60
CA TRP A 74 -2.59 5.35 -3.97
C TRP A 74 -3.95 5.66 -3.32
N GLU A 75 -4.57 4.71 -2.60
CA GLU A 75 -5.79 4.98 -1.81
C GLU A 75 -5.40 5.65 -0.49
N PHE A 76 -5.67 6.95 -0.41
CA PHE A 76 -5.36 7.77 0.76
C PHE A 76 -6.63 8.14 1.53
N PRO A 77 -6.64 8.09 2.88
CA PRO A 77 -7.81 8.47 3.67
C PRO A 77 -8.21 9.92 3.46
N GLN A 78 -9.48 10.15 3.11
CA GLN A 78 -10.02 11.50 2.87
C GLN A 78 -9.86 12.41 4.09
N ALA A 79 -10.07 11.88 5.30
CA ALA A 79 -9.90 12.62 6.55
C ALA A 79 -8.47 13.16 6.74
N LEU A 80 -7.46 12.47 6.23
CA LEU A 80 -6.07 12.96 6.24
C LEU A 80 -5.78 13.90 5.07
N GLN A 81 -6.44 13.70 3.93
CA GLN A 81 -6.33 14.63 2.81
C GLN A 81 -6.84 16.03 3.19
N GLU A 82 -7.92 16.11 3.97
CA GLU A 82 -8.47 17.36 4.51
C GLU A 82 -7.54 18.06 5.50
N LYS A 83 -6.59 17.33 6.09
CA LYS A 83 -5.53 17.86 6.96
C LYS A 83 -4.26 18.24 6.20
N GLY A 84 -4.28 18.25 4.86
CA GLY A 84 -3.15 18.60 4.00
C GLY A 84 -2.47 17.42 3.32
N GLY A 85 -2.90 16.19 3.59
CA GLY A 85 -2.43 14.98 2.89
C GLY A 85 -0.91 14.80 2.96
N TRP A 86 -0.31 14.47 1.83
CA TRP A 86 1.15 14.25 1.74
C TRP A 86 2.00 15.51 1.90
N LEU A 87 1.41 16.73 1.85
CA LEU A 87 2.11 17.97 2.16
C LEU A 87 2.30 18.16 3.67
N ASN A 88 1.41 17.65 4.50
CA ASN A 88 1.52 17.74 5.94
C ASN A 88 2.61 16.79 6.45
N GLU A 89 3.57 17.30 7.21
CA GLU A 89 4.67 16.48 7.75
C GLU A 89 4.21 15.39 8.73
N GLU A 90 3.07 15.57 9.38
CA GLU A 90 2.47 14.56 10.26
C GLU A 90 2.09 13.26 9.51
N VAL A 91 2.03 13.29 8.17
CA VAL A 91 1.76 12.10 7.36
C VAL A 91 2.77 10.98 7.62
N VAL A 92 3.97 11.32 8.05
CA VAL A 92 5.02 10.36 8.44
C VAL A 92 4.57 9.54 9.64
N ASP A 93 4.00 10.19 10.64
CA ASP A 93 3.49 9.53 11.85
C ASP A 93 2.18 8.78 11.55
N TRP A 94 1.29 9.37 10.76
CA TRP A 94 0.05 8.71 10.35
C TRP A 94 0.31 7.41 9.59
N PHE A 95 1.24 7.43 8.63
CA PHE A 95 1.61 6.24 7.87
C PHE A 95 2.38 5.24 8.74
N GLY A 96 3.19 5.72 9.68
CA GLY A 96 3.85 4.90 10.69
C GLY A 96 2.85 4.17 11.58
N GLU A 97 1.81 4.83 12.06
CA GLU A 97 0.72 4.21 12.84
C GLU A 97 -0.01 3.13 12.03
N TYR A 98 -0.37 3.45 10.78
CA TYR A 98 -0.96 2.47 9.88
C TYR A 98 -0.06 1.24 9.68
N ALA A 99 1.23 1.43 9.44
CA ALA A 99 2.20 0.35 9.30
C ALA A 99 2.32 -0.52 10.56
N LYS A 100 2.22 0.09 11.76
CA LYS A 100 2.13 -0.64 13.04
C LYS A 100 0.90 -1.53 13.07
N VAL A 101 -0.29 -0.99 12.77
CA VAL A 101 -1.55 -1.76 12.73
C VAL A 101 -1.45 -2.93 11.74
N VAL A 102 -0.86 -2.70 10.58
CA VAL A 102 -0.62 -3.75 9.58
C VAL A 102 0.30 -4.84 10.12
N ALA A 103 1.41 -4.48 10.77
CA ALA A 103 2.34 -5.44 11.36
C ALA A 103 1.67 -6.31 12.44
N GLU A 104 0.96 -5.68 13.36
CA GLU A 104 0.29 -6.36 14.49
C GLU A 104 -0.81 -7.33 14.02
N ASN A 105 -1.44 -7.06 12.88
CA ASN A 105 -2.61 -7.82 12.43
C ASN A 105 -2.32 -8.83 11.32
N PHE A 106 -1.23 -8.68 10.54
CA PHE A 106 -0.99 -9.52 9.37
C PHE A 106 0.38 -10.18 9.32
N SER A 107 1.34 -9.77 10.16
CA SER A 107 2.70 -10.31 10.08
C SER A 107 2.83 -11.76 10.58
N ASP A 108 1.84 -12.29 11.28
CA ASP A 108 1.75 -13.71 11.61
C ASP A 108 1.36 -14.59 10.40
N LEU A 109 0.73 -14.00 9.40
CA LEU A 109 0.23 -14.68 8.20
C LEU A 109 1.07 -14.41 6.94
N CYS A 110 1.71 -13.23 6.87
CA CYS A 110 2.47 -12.77 5.71
C CYS A 110 3.90 -12.40 6.10
N GLU A 111 4.87 -12.80 5.25
CA GLU A 111 6.28 -12.46 5.39
C GLU A 111 6.69 -11.24 4.55
N TYR A 112 5.97 -10.94 3.46
CA TYR A 112 6.38 -9.99 2.43
C TYR A 112 5.52 -8.72 2.44
N PHE A 113 6.16 -7.57 2.72
CA PHE A 113 5.49 -6.27 2.79
C PHE A 113 6.14 -5.27 1.84
N ILE A 114 5.30 -4.53 1.13
CA ILE A 114 5.68 -3.40 0.28
C ILE A 114 5.04 -2.16 0.88
N THR A 115 5.84 -1.18 1.24
CA THR A 115 5.34 0.02 1.92
C THR A 115 4.55 0.91 0.98
N ILE A 116 5.19 1.35 -0.11
CA ILE A 116 4.62 2.31 -1.07
C ILE A 116 4.83 1.77 -2.49
N ASN A 117 3.76 1.82 -3.28
CA ASN A 117 3.82 1.54 -4.71
C ASN A 117 4.04 2.84 -5.48
N GLU A 118 5.11 2.88 -6.27
CA GLU A 118 5.42 3.93 -7.24
C GLU A 118 5.27 5.36 -6.67
N PRO A 119 6.09 5.76 -5.71
CA PRO A 119 5.99 7.09 -5.09
C PRO A 119 6.09 8.23 -6.12
N GLN A 120 6.81 8.03 -7.24
CA GLN A 120 6.89 9.00 -8.32
C GLN A 120 5.54 9.25 -9.02
N CYS A 121 4.65 8.26 -9.07
CA CYS A 121 3.28 8.45 -9.59
C CYS A 121 2.43 9.27 -8.63
N VAL A 122 2.60 9.09 -7.33
CA VAL A 122 1.93 9.92 -6.32
C VAL A 122 2.34 11.38 -6.50
N VAL A 123 3.65 11.66 -6.60
CA VAL A 123 4.18 13.00 -6.78
C VAL A 123 3.80 13.58 -8.16
N GLY A 124 4.14 12.87 -9.23
CA GLY A 124 4.01 13.39 -10.60
C GLY A 124 2.56 13.43 -11.09
N LEU A 125 1.84 12.32 -10.95
CA LEU A 125 0.50 12.19 -11.50
C LEU A 125 -0.59 12.69 -10.54
N GLY A 126 -0.41 12.49 -9.24
CA GLY A 126 -1.39 12.91 -8.24
C GLY A 126 -1.29 14.39 -7.86
N HIS A 127 -0.09 14.95 -7.81
CA HIS A 127 0.15 16.25 -7.20
C HIS A 127 0.77 17.30 -8.12
N LEU A 128 1.51 16.91 -9.17
CA LEU A 128 2.07 17.86 -10.14
C LEU A 128 1.15 18.05 -11.36
N SER A 129 0.78 16.95 -12.03
CA SER A 129 -0.08 17.01 -13.22
C SER A 129 -1.58 16.96 -12.90
N GLY A 130 -1.96 16.38 -11.77
CA GLY A 130 -3.34 16.24 -11.33
C GLY A 130 -4.17 15.24 -12.15
N VAL A 131 -3.52 14.31 -12.86
CA VAL A 131 -4.19 13.28 -13.66
C VAL A 131 -4.76 12.16 -12.80
N HIS A 132 -4.08 11.83 -11.70
CA HIS A 132 -4.53 10.86 -10.70
C HIS A 132 -5.04 11.57 -9.44
N ALA A 133 -5.76 10.84 -8.58
CA ALA A 133 -6.12 11.34 -7.26
C ALA A 133 -4.85 11.69 -6.44
N PRO A 134 -4.89 12.76 -5.63
CA PRO A 134 -6.02 13.65 -5.31
C PRO A 134 -6.32 14.72 -6.36
N GLY A 135 -5.65 14.73 -7.50
CA GLY A 135 -5.93 15.64 -8.63
C GLY A 135 -5.43 17.07 -8.41
N LEU A 136 -4.43 17.24 -7.57
CA LEU A 136 -3.83 18.55 -7.27
C LEU A 136 -2.83 18.93 -8.37
N LYS A 137 -2.68 20.25 -8.57
CA LYS A 137 -1.69 20.85 -9.46
C LYS A 137 -0.83 21.81 -8.65
N LEU A 138 0.13 21.23 -7.94
CA LEU A 138 0.98 21.96 -6.99
C LEU A 138 2.23 22.50 -7.69
N SER A 139 2.88 23.45 -7.01
CA SER A 139 4.18 23.98 -7.45
C SER A 139 5.30 22.95 -7.30
N ILE A 140 6.41 23.16 -7.99
CA ILE A 140 7.59 22.28 -7.91
C ILE A 140 8.12 22.15 -6.46
N PRO A 141 8.27 23.23 -5.67
CA PRO A 141 8.68 23.11 -4.27
C PRO A 141 7.75 22.22 -3.43
N GLU A 142 6.44 22.36 -3.59
CA GLU A 142 5.44 21.54 -2.87
C GLU A 142 5.54 20.06 -3.28
N THR A 143 5.76 19.77 -4.55
CA THR A 143 5.94 18.38 -5.01
C THR A 143 7.22 17.76 -4.47
N PHE A 144 8.30 18.52 -4.29
CA PHE A 144 9.50 18.05 -3.59
C PHE A 144 9.25 17.78 -2.10
N GLN A 145 8.43 18.61 -1.44
CA GLN A 145 8.03 18.36 -0.05
C GLN A 145 7.27 17.05 0.07
N ILE A 146 6.33 16.77 -0.87
CA ILE A 146 5.61 15.48 -0.92
C ILE A 146 6.56 14.31 -1.12
N ALA A 147 7.51 14.42 -2.05
CA ALA A 147 8.51 13.39 -2.29
C ALA A 147 9.33 13.10 -1.02
N HIS A 148 9.73 14.16 -0.31
CA HIS A 148 10.47 14.05 0.95
C HIS A 148 9.63 13.36 2.03
N ASN A 149 8.37 13.75 2.20
CA ASN A 149 7.46 13.15 3.17
C ASN A 149 7.16 11.68 2.85
N LEU A 150 7.01 11.31 1.58
CA LEU A 150 6.87 9.91 1.14
C LEU A 150 8.08 9.06 1.52
N LEU A 151 9.31 9.57 1.34
CA LEU A 151 10.52 8.86 1.72
C LEU A 151 10.65 8.70 3.24
N LYS A 152 10.34 9.75 4.00
CA LYS A 152 10.29 9.70 5.48
C LYS A 152 9.23 8.70 5.95
N ALA A 153 8.04 8.73 5.37
CA ALA A 153 6.94 7.81 5.69
C ALA A 153 7.32 6.35 5.38
N HIS A 154 8.00 6.10 4.24
CA HIS A 154 8.58 4.79 3.96
C HIS A 154 9.53 4.34 5.09
N GLY A 155 10.48 5.19 5.48
CA GLY A 155 11.42 4.88 6.55
C GLY A 155 10.73 4.58 7.88
N GLN A 156 9.76 5.41 8.27
CA GLN A 156 8.97 5.20 9.48
C GLN A 156 8.15 3.91 9.44
N ALA A 157 7.56 3.60 8.28
CA ALA A 157 6.83 2.34 8.09
C ALA A 157 7.76 1.13 8.22
N VAL A 158 8.97 1.17 7.66
CA VAL A 158 9.97 0.10 7.81
C VAL A 158 10.34 -0.13 9.28
N ILE A 159 10.56 0.95 10.04
CA ILE A 159 10.86 0.89 11.48
C ILE A 159 9.71 0.20 12.22
N ASN A 160 8.48 0.65 12.00
CA ASN A 160 7.32 0.13 12.70
C ASN A 160 6.95 -1.30 12.27
N LEU A 161 7.04 -1.64 10.99
CA LEU A 161 6.86 -3.01 10.51
C LEU A 161 7.83 -3.97 11.21
N ARG A 162 9.13 -3.62 11.28
CA ARG A 162 10.14 -4.44 11.95
C ARG A 162 9.92 -4.56 13.46
N LYS A 163 9.52 -3.46 14.09
CA LYS A 163 9.32 -3.39 15.54
C LYS A 163 8.12 -4.20 16.03
N TYR A 164 7.03 -4.20 15.28
CA TYR A 164 5.75 -4.78 15.67
C TYR A 164 5.42 -6.11 14.97
N ALA A 165 6.29 -6.57 14.08
CA ALA A 165 6.11 -7.86 13.42
C ALA A 165 6.19 -9.02 14.40
N LYS A 166 5.33 -10.02 14.23
CA LYS A 166 5.25 -11.25 15.05
C LYS A 166 6.19 -12.34 14.54
N GLN A 167 6.80 -12.16 13.39
CA GLN A 167 7.80 -13.06 12.80
C GLN A 167 8.81 -12.27 11.98
N LYS A 168 9.83 -12.95 11.45
CA LYS A 168 10.76 -12.33 10.49
C LYS A 168 10.04 -11.97 9.20
N ILE A 169 10.18 -10.72 8.80
CA ILE A 169 9.53 -10.19 7.58
C ILE A 169 10.55 -9.60 6.63
N ARG A 170 10.15 -9.49 5.35
CA ARG A 170 10.88 -8.83 4.28
C ARG A 170 10.11 -7.62 3.81
N ILE A 171 10.79 -6.49 3.70
CA ILE A 171 10.16 -5.20 3.39
C ILE A 171 10.83 -4.59 2.19
N GLY A 172 10.02 -4.08 1.25
CA GLY A 172 10.47 -3.34 0.08
C GLY A 172 9.57 -2.17 -0.26
N SER A 173 9.89 -1.49 -1.33
CA SER A 173 9.03 -0.55 -2.05
C SER A 173 9.06 -0.89 -3.53
N VAL A 174 8.03 -0.47 -4.28
CA VAL A 174 8.02 -0.61 -5.74
C VAL A 174 8.35 0.73 -6.35
N SER A 175 9.44 0.80 -7.09
CA SER A 175 9.82 1.95 -7.90
C SER A 175 9.88 1.57 -9.39
N TYR A 176 9.84 2.56 -10.27
CA TYR A 176 9.91 2.35 -11.72
C TYR A 176 11.25 1.74 -12.13
N THR A 177 11.23 0.53 -12.65
CA THR A 177 12.43 -0.11 -13.22
C THR A 177 12.67 0.27 -14.68
N HIS A 178 11.63 0.69 -15.42
CA HIS A 178 11.74 1.01 -16.85
C HIS A 178 12.50 2.31 -17.18
N LEU A 179 12.55 3.29 -16.28
CA LEU A 179 13.36 4.49 -16.50
C LEU A 179 14.86 4.22 -16.53
N ARG A 180 15.33 3.17 -15.84
CA ARG A 180 16.76 2.77 -15.86
C ARG A 180 17.17 2.03 -17.14
N ALA A 181 16.24 1.33 -17.78
CA ALA A 181 16.53 0.60 -19.02
C ALA A 181 16.74 1.56 -20.21
N HIS A 182 16.09 2.73 -20.21
CA HIS A 182 16.27 3.74 -21.27
C HIS A 182 17.53 4.58 -21.09
N GLU A 183 18.07 4.74 -19.89
CA GLU A 183 19.33 5.48 -19.65
C GLU A 183 20.57 4.67 -20.03
N THR A 184 20.51 3.35 -20.10
CA THR A 184 21.65 2.49 -20.45
C THR A 184 21.84 2.30 -21.96
N ASP A 185 20.83 2.63 -22.78
CA ASP A 185 20.89 2.51 -24.23
C ASP A 185 21.42 3.78 -24.93
N GLN A 186 21.81 4.83 -24.19
CA GLN A 186 22.30 6.10 -24.72
C GLN A 186 23.80 6.36 -24.48
N TYR A 187 24.57 5.36 -24.02
CA TYR A 187 26.02 5.46 -23.89
C TYR A 187 26.75 4.35 -24.62
#